data_454002751902430ff43e6600037bbd26
#
_entry.id   454002751902430ff43e6600037bbd26
#
_cell.length_a   1.000
_cell.length_b   1.000
_cell.length_c   1.000
_cell.angle_alpha   90.00
_cell.angle_beta   90.00
_cell.angle_gamma   90.00
#
_symmetry.space_group_name_H-M   'P 1'
#
loop_
_entity.id
_entity.type
_entity.pdbx_description
1 polymer ?
#
loop_
_entity_poly.entity_id
_entity_poly.type
_entity_poly.pdbx_seq_one_letter_code
_entity_poly.pdbx_strand_id
1 'polypeptide(L)'
;YAIANAALEGYMGDWSMIYERHPDGTRNLERHWWVQAECVIGLFYLYRLHGRKEALEPALKTWDYIKTHLIDRTGGEWWWSILPDGSVNRTDDKAGFWKCPYHNGRMCMEIAAHIPDNETSSAR
;
A
#
# COMPACT_ATOMS: atom_id res chain seq x y z
N TYR A 1 -8.80 15.48 6.92
CA TYR A 1 -8.21 14.79 8.09
C TYR A 1 -9.12 13.71 8.68
N ALA A 2 -10.44 13.93 8.80
CA ALA A 2 -11.35 12.93 9.41
C ALA A 2 -11.33 11.58 8.68
N ILE A 3 -11.40 11.58 7.36
CA ILE A 3 -11.35 10.36 6.53
C ILE A 3 -10.00 9.63 6.68
N ALA A 4 -8.89 10.37 6.67
CA ALA A 4 -7.57 9.78 6.84
C ALA A 4 -7.41 9.14 8.22
N ASN A 5 -7.87 9.80 9.27
CA ASN A 5 -7.83 9.24 10.63
C ASN A 5 -8.70 7.99 10.76
N ALA A 6 -9.90 7.99 10.17
CA ALA A 6 -10.76 6.80 10.16
C ALA A 6 -10.10 5.62 9.40
N ALA A 7 -9.48 5.90 8.25
CA ALA A 7 -8.76 4.87 7.50
C ALA A 7 -7.60 4.26 8.31
N LEU A 8 -6.85 5.10 9.05
CA LEU A 8 -5.73 4.65 9.88
C LEU A 8 -6.13 3.77 11.07
N GLU A 9 -7.42 3.67 11.42
CA GLU A 9 -7.90 2.68 12.39
C GLU A 9 -7.67 1.23 11.91
N GLY A 10 -7.54 1.01 10.60
CA GLY A 10 -7.18 -0.27 10.00
C GLY A 10 -5.68 -0.54 9.91
N TYR A 11 -4.83 0.41 10.32
CA TYR A 11 -3.39 0.28 10.24
C TYR A 11 -2.85 -0.60 11.36
N MET A 12 -1.97 -1.55 11.02
CA MET A 12 -1.53 -2.59 11.93
C MET A 12 -0.06 -2.40 12.35
N GLY A 13 0.34 -3.06 13.43
CA GLY A 13 1.70 -2.99 13.94
C GLY A 13 2.78 -3.61 13.02
N ASP A 14 2.37 -4.37 12.01
CA ASP A 14 3.23 -4.92 10.96
C ASP A 14 3.40 -3.97 9.76
N TRP A 15 2.97 -2.73 9.89
CA TRP A 15 3.01 -1.67 8.88
C TRP A 15 2.13 -1.93 7.64
N SER A 16 1.14 -2.81 7.78
CA SER A 16 0.10 -3.07 6.77
C SER A 16 -1.24 -2.50 7.18
N MET A 17 -2.19 -2.49 6.26
CA MET A 17 -3.57 -2.09 6.50
C MET A 17 -4.50 -3.27 6.22
N ILE A 18 -5.44 -3.54 7.13
CA ILE A 18 -6.46 -4.58 6.95
C ILE A 18 -7.43 -4.19 5.84
N TYR A 19 -8.09 -5.20 5.26
CA TYR A 19 -9.04 -4.97 4.19
C TYR A 19 -10.27 -4.20 4.65
N GLU A 20 -10.89 -4.61 5.73
CA GLU A 20 -12.18 -4.06 6.16
C GLU A 20 -12.41 -4.18 7.66
N ARG A 21 -13.12 -3.21 8.21
CA ARG A 21 -13.76 -3.27 9.53
C ARG A 21 -15.25 -3.05 9.38
N HIS A 22 -16.04 -4.00 9.86
CA HIS A 22 -17.50 -3.93 9.83
C HIS A 22 -18.08 -3.11 10.99
N PRO A 23 -19.33 -2.60 10.84
CA PRO A 23 -19.99 -1.83 11.91
C PRO A 23 -20.19 -2.60 13.22
N ASP A 24 -20.30 -3.92 13.16
CA ASP A 24 -20.42 -4.82 14.32
C ASP A 24 -19.08 -5.05 15.05
N GLY A 25 -17.99 -4.46 14.54
CA GLY A 25 -16.63 -4.58 15.09
C GLY A 25 -15.82 -5.75 14.55
N THR A 26 -16.41 -6.62 13.73
CA THR A 26 -15.65 -7.68 13.06
C THR A 26 -14.69 -7.10 12.04
N ARG A 27 -13.60 -7.80 11.74
CA ARG A 27 -12.54 -7.34 10.82
C ARG A 27 -12.22 -8.42 9.81
N ASN A 28 -12.08 -8.02 8.55
CA ASN A 28 -11.37 -8.81 7.56
C ASN A 28 -9.88 -8.44 7.61
N LEU A 29 -9.06 -9.38 8.09
CA LEU A 29 -7.63 -9.16 8.32
C LEU A 29 -6.76 -9.45 7.09
N GLU A 30 -7.33 -9.71 5.92
CA GLU A 30 -6.54 -9.80 4.70
C GLU A 30 -5.88 -8.46 4.36
N ARG A 31 -4.71 -8.53 3.73
CA ARG A 31 -3.97 -7.35 3.26
C ARG A 31 -4.07 -7.31 1.74
N HIS A 32 -5.15 -6.70 1.24
CA HIS A 32 -5.38 -6.57 -0.19
C HIS A 32 -4.38 -5.61 -0.83
N TRP A 33 -3.93 -5.93 -2.03
CA TRP A 33 -2.94 -5.20 -2.82
C TRP A 33 -3.28 -3.71 -2.99
N TRP A 34 -4.54 -3.42 -3.34
CA TRP A 34 -4.96 -2.05 -3.58
C TRP A 34 -5.05 -1.24 -2.29
N VAL A 35 -5.44 -1.86 -1.18
CA VAL A 35 -5.51 -1.20 0.13
C VAL A 35 -4.11 -0.74 0.55
N GLN A 36 -3.08 -1.58 0.34
CA GLN A 36 -1.71 -1.20 0.66
C GLN A 36 -1.21 -0.08 -0.25
N ALA A 37 -1.52 -0.11 -1.54
CA ALA A 37 -1.16 0.96 -2.48
C ALA A 37 -1.82 2.30 -2.08
N GLU A 38 -3.11 2.29 -1.76
CA GLU A 38 -3.82 3.50 -1.31
C GLU A 38 -3.32 4.00 0.05
N CYS A 39 -2.92 3.09 0.94
CA CYS A 39 -2.30 3.44 2.22
C CYS A 39 -0.99 4.21 2.00
N VAL A 40 -0.09 3.69 1.16
CA VAL A 40 1.20 4.35 0.86
C VAL A 40 0.97 5.74 0.29
N ILE A 41 0.12 5.89 -0.75
CA ILE A 41 -0.08 7.21 -1.37
C ILE A 41 -0.81 8.18 -0.44
N GLY A 42 -1.78 7.69 0.35
CA GLY A 42 -2.48 8.52 1.33
C GLY A 42 -1.55 9.07 2.41
N LEU A 43 -0.68 8.22 2.98
CA LEU A 43 0.34 8.63 3.95
C LEU A 43 1.37 9.59 3.32
N PHE A 44 1.79 9.30 2.09
CA PHE A 44 2.69 10.18 1.34
C PHE A 44 2.09 11.56 1.12
N TYR A 45 0.80 11.66 0.78
CA TYR A 45 0.11 12.95 0.64
C TYR A 45 -0.06 13.68 1.97
N LEU A 46 -0.34 12.98 3.07
CA LEU A 46 -0.34 13.60 4.39
C LEU A 46 1.02 14.24 4.69
N TYR A 47 2.10 13.55 4.38
CA TYR A 47 3.46 14.09 4.52
C TYR A 47 3.71 15.27 3.57
N ARG A 48 3.51 15.05 2.26
CA ARG A 48 3.98 15.98 1.23
C ARG A 48 3.12 17.22 1.06
N LEU A 49 1.79 17.05 1.12
CA LEU A 49 0.83 18.13 0.85
C LEU A 49 0.28 18.77 2.12
N HIS A 50 0.27 18.04 3.23
CA HIS A 50 -0.29 18.52 4.49
C HIS A 50 0.75 18.71 5.59
N GLY A 51 2.03 18.52 5.30
CA GLY A 51 3.14 18.77 6.23
C GLY A 51 3.21 17.82 7.43
N ARG A 52 2.49 16.68 7.39
CA ARG A 52 2.45 15.68 8.46
C ARG A 52 3.73 14.84 8.42
N LYS A 53 4.81 15.34 9.03
CA LYS A 53 6.15 14.69 9.00
C LYS A 53 6.12 13.25 9.52
N GLU A 54 5.28 12.96 10.49
CA GLU A 54 5.09 11.64 11.08
C GLU A 54 4.50 10.61 10.13
N ALA A 55 3.92 11.02 9.01
CA ALA A 55 3.33 10.12 8.02
C ALA A 55 4.36 9.50 7.06
N LEU A 56 5.58 10.05 6.99
CA LEU A 56 6.60 9.55 6.06
C LEU A 56 7.09 8.14 6.43
N GLU A 57 7.43 7.92 7.69
CA GLU A 57 7.92 6.61 8.14
C GLU A 57 6.90 5.49 7.89
N PRO A 58 5.62 5.62 8.31
CA PRO A 58 4.60 4.64 7.96
C PRO A 58 4.46 4.41 6.45
N ALA A 59 4.52 5.45 5.62
CA ALA A 59 4.47 5.30 4.16
C ALA A 59 5.61 4.41 3.64
N LEU A 60 6.85 4.67 4.08
CA LEU A 60 8.03 3.90 3.69
C LEU A 60 7.95 2.45 4.20
N LYS A 61 7.49 2.24 5.43
CA LYS A 61 7.33 0.90 6.02
C LYS A 61 6.24 0.08 5.32
N THR A 62 5.12 0.71 4.95
CA THR A 62 4.09 0.03 4.15
C THR A 62 4.61 -0.31 2.76
N TRP A 63 5.42 0.56 2.16
CA TRP A 63 6.11 0.24 0.90
C TRP A 63 7.07 -0.95 1.05
N ASP A 64 7.81 -1.04 2.15
CA ASP A 64 8.66 -2.19 2.46
C ASP A 64 7.83 -3.47 2.63
N TYR A 65 6.67 -3.39 3.30
CA TYR A 65 5.73 -4.50 3.39
C TYR A 65 5.27 -4.98 2.01
N ILE A 66 4.88 -4.07 1.13
CA ILE A 66 4.48 -4.39 -0.26
C ILE A 66 5.62 -5.11 -0.99
N LYS A 67 6.83 -4.55 -0.95
CA LYS A 67 8.00 -5.14 -1.64
C LYS A 67 8.34 -6.54 -1.16
N THR A 68 8.09 -6.82 0.12
CA THR A 68 8.46 -8.07 0.78
C THR A 68 7.38 -9.14 0.61
N HIS A 69 6.10 -8.76 0.65
CA HIS A 69 5.00 -9.72 0.75
C HIS A 69 4.11 -9.77 -0.50
N LEU A 70 3.83 -8.62 -1.13
CA LEU A 70 2.86 -8.55 -2.21
C LEU A 70 3.45 -8.67 -3.61
N ILE A 71 4.67 -8.20 -3.85
CA ILE A 71 5.30 -8.28 -5.17
C ILE A 71 5.75 -9.70 -5.45
N ASP A 72 5.20 -10.31 -6.51
CA ASP A 72 5.72 -11.58 -7.02
C ASP A 72 6.94 -11.33 -7.92
N ARG A 73 8.12 -11.54 -7.36
CA ARG A 73 9.39 -11.31 -8.08
C ARG A 73 9.72 -12.40 -9.10
N THR A 74 8.97 -13.51 -9.10
CA THR A 74 9.20 -14.62 -10.03
C THR A 74 8.25 -14.54 -11.22
N GLY A 75 6.95 -14.40 -10.93
CA GLY A 75 5.91 -14.38 -11.96
C GLY A 75 5.46 -12.98 -12.38
N GLY A 76 6.01 -11.95 -11.75
CA GLY A 76 5.58 -10.56 -11.99
C GLY A 76 4.25 -10.24 -11.34
N GLU A 77 3.88 -8.94 -11.37
CA GLU A 77 2.67 -8.39 -10.75
C GLU A 77 2.65 -8.57 -9.23
N TRP A 78 1.65 -8.01 -8.59
CA TRP A 78 1.41 -8.17 -7.16
C TRP A 78 0.39 -9.28 -6.93
N TRP A 79 0.52 -10.02 -5.83
CA TRP A 79 -0.51 -10.94 -5.36
C TRP A 79 -1.81 -10.20 -5.04
N TRP A 80 -2.93 -10.89 -5.06
CA TRP A 80 -4.22 -10.30 -4.72
C TRP A 80 -4.25 -9.83 -3.27
N SER A 81 -3.84 -10.68 -2.35
CA SER A 81 -3.75 -10.34 -0.93
C SER A 81 -2.75 -11.25 -0.18
N ILE A 82 -2.42 -10.83 1.03
CA ILE A 82 -1.81 -11.69 2.05
C ILE A 82 -2.91 -12.08 3.02
N LEU A 83 -3.04 -13.39 3.28
CA LEU A 83 -4.03 -13.95 4.18
C LEU A 83 -3.70 -13.63 5.65
N PRO A 84 -4.67 -13.78 6.58
CA PRO A 84 -4.45 -13.45 7.99
C PRO A 84 -3.30 -14.23 8.66
N ASP A 85 -2.98 -15.42 8.16
CA ASP A 85 -1.86 -16.25 8.61
C ASP A 85 -0.50 -15.84 8.03
N GLY A 86 -0.47 -14.80 7.19
CA GLY A 86 0.74 -14.30 6.52
C GLY A 86 1.07 -15.00 5.20
N SER A 87 0.32 -16.01 4.79
CA SER A 87 0.52 -16.68 3.51
C SER A 87 -0.04 -15.86 2.35
N VAL A 88 0.51 -16.11 1.16
CA VAL A 88 0.05 -15.48 -0.09
C VAL A 88 -1.28 -16.10 -0.53
N ASN A 89 -2.26 -15.26 -0.84
CA ASN A 89 -3.48 -15.70 -1.51
C ASN A 89 -3.13 -16.10 -2.96
N ARG A 90 -3.20 -17.40 -3.23
CA ARG A 90 -2.93 -18.00 -4.55
C ARG A 90 -4.19 -18.44 -5.27
N THR A 91 -5.36 -18.19 -4.70
CA THR A 91 -6.66 -18.58 -5.29
C THR A 91 -7.25 -17.50 -6.16
N ASP A 92 -6.94 -16.24 -5.86
CA ASP A 92 -7.40 -15.11 -6.66
C ASP A 92 -6.38 -14.70 -7.73
N ASP A 93 -6.89 -14.24 -8.85
CA ASP A 93 -6.09 -13.85 -10.00
C ASP A 93 -5.19 -12.63 -9.70
N LYS A 94 -3.94 -12.69 -10.14
CA LYS A 94 -3.03 -11.53 -10.10
C LYS A 94 -3.38 -10.45 -11.11
N ALA A 95 -4.11 -10.80 -12.15
CA ALA A 95 -4.66 -9.88 -13.14
C ALA A 95 -6.00 -10.43 -13.64
N GLY A 96 -7.01 -9.59 -13.75
CA GLY A 96 -8.34 -10.03 -14.13
C GLY A 96 -9.33 -8.88 -14.16
N PHE A 97 -10.61 -9.21 -14.18
CA PHE A 97 -11.68 -8.23 -14.33
C PHE A 97 -11.65 -7.13 -13.25
N TRP A 98 -11.34 -7.50 -12.00
CA TRP A 98 -11.28 -6.58 -10.86
C TRP A 98 -9.87 -6.13 -10.48
N LYS A 99 -8.85 -6.67 -11.13
CA LYS A 99 -7.46 -6.34 -10.83
C LYS A 99 -6.69 -6.02 -12.10
N CYS A 100 -6.43 -4.73 -12.25
CA CYS A 100 -5.52 -4.18 -13.25
C CYS A 100 -4.50 -3.28 -12.52
N PRO A 101 -3.42 -2.84 -13.16
CA PRO A 101 -2.37 -2.04 -12.50
C PRO A 101 -2.80 -0.59 -12.21
N TYR A 102 -4.07 -0.36 -11.87
CA TYR A 102 -4.58 0.98 -11.60
C TYR A 102 -4.04 1.53 -10.28
N HIS A 103 -4.30 0.84 -9.15
CA HIS A 103 -3.92 1.38 -7.83
C HIS A 103 -2.40 1.40 -7.62
N ASN A 104 -1.71 0.31 -7.91
CA ASN A 104 -0.26 0.22 -7.80
C ASN A 104 0.46 1.12 -8.82
N GLY A 105 0.02 1.14 -10.07
CA GLY A 105 0.58 2.02 -11.11
C GLY A 105 0.36 3.49 -10.77
N ARG A 106 -0.86 3.87 -10.36
CA ARG A 106 -1.15 5.24 -9.92
C ARG A 106 -0.27 5.65 -8.73
N MET A 107 -0.19 4.82 -7.70
CA MET A 107 0.68 5.07 -6.54
C MET A 107 2.13 5.35 -6.99
N CYS A 108 2.69 4.49 -7.84
CA CYS A 108 4.07 4.65 -8.31
C CYS A 108 4.26 5.94 -9.12
N MET A 109 3.36 6.24 -10.05
CA MET A 109 3.42 7.45 -10.89
C MET A 109 3.28 8.72 -10.07
N GLU A 110 2.33 8.76 -9.15
CA GLU A 110 2.10 9.91 -8.28
C GLU A 110 3.29 10.19 -7.36
N ILE A 111 3.87 9.17 -6.75
CA ILE A 111 5.06 9.34 -5.90
C ILE A 111 6.25 9.78 -6.74
N ALA A 112 6.49 9.13 -7.89
CA ALA A 112 7.60 9.47 -8.77
C ALA A 112 7.54 10.93 -9.26
N ALA A 113 6.34 11.45 -9.55
CA ALA A 113 6.16 12.83 -9.96
C ALA A 113 6.53 13.87 -8.88
N HIS A 114 6.64 13.45 -7.62
CA HIS A 114 7.01 14.31 -6.50
C HIS A 114 8.46 14.16 -6.04
N ILE A 115 9.23 13.25 -6.66
CA ILE A 115 10.66 13.09 -6.39
C ILE A 115 11.44 14.04 -7.32
N PRO A 116 12.29 14.94 -6.80
CA PRO A 116 13.09 15.82 -7.64
C PRO A 116 14.05 15.02 -8.54
N ASP A 117 14.21 15.44 -9.79
CA ASP A 117 15.11 14.80 -10.78
C ASP A 117 16.61 14.78 -10.40
N ASN A 118 16.99 15.49 -9.33
CA ASN A 118 18.40 15.67 -8.94
C ASN A 118 19.06 14.42 -8.32
N GLU A 119 18.31 13.36 -8.00
CA GLU A 119 18.90 12.13 -7.43
C GLU A 119 19.29 11.09 -8.49
N THR A 120 18.92 11.28 -9.75
CA THR A 120 19.25 10.32 -10.82
C THR A 120 20.61 10.56 -11.48
N SER A 121 21.31 11.65 -11.13
CA SER A 121 22.57 12.07 -11.81
C SER A 121 23.87 11.57 -11.14
N SER A 122 23.82 10.89 -9.98
CA SER A 122 25.04 10.46 -9.27
C SER A 122 25.35 8.96 -9.38
N ALA A 123 24.66 8.23 -10.25
CA ALA A 123 24.92 6.81 -10.50
C ALA A 123 25.21 6.55 -12.00
N ARG A 124 26.27 7.20 -12.52
CA ARG A 124 26.91 6.80 -13.79
C ARG A 124 28.42 6.67 -13.59
#